data_0209a4a9e6a6369a3d032318187c3fed
#
_entry.id   0209a4a9e6a6369a3d032318187c3fed
#
_cell.length_a   1.000
_cell.length_b   1.000
_cell.length_c   1.000
_cell.angle_alpha   90.00
_cell.angle_beta   90.00
_cell.angle_gamma   90.00
#
_symmetry.space_group_name_H-M   'P 1'
#
loop_
_entity.id
_entity.type
_entity.pdbx_description
1 polymer ?
#
loop_
_entity_poly.entity_id
_entity_poly.type
_entity_poly.pdbx_seq_one_letter_code
_entity_poly.pdbx_strand_id
1 'polypeptide(L)'
;ALVDKEEIGSEGNTGMNSDFLKHYLERLAQMQGADAKDLCEHALCLSSDVNAAYDPTFADVFEANNSCYINKGCVLTKYTGARGKSASNDASAETMAKVIGIMEAEGVYWQAGELGAVDQGGGGTIAKYVAHLNIDVVDLGVPILSMHAPFELSSKLDVYNTYKAFCAFYK
;
A
#
# COMPACT_ATOMS: atom_id res chain seq x y z
N ALA A 1 6.73 6.91 8.12
CA ALA A 1 5.73 7.49 9.04
C ALA A 1 4.79 6.39 9.53
N LEU A 2 4.34 6.50 10.76
CA LEU A 2 3.23 5.70 11.28
C LEU A 2 2.05 6.66 11.45
N VAL A 3 0.90 6.26 10.96
CA VAL A 3 -0.33 7.07 11.01
C VAL A 3 -1.45 6.27 11.65
N ASP A 4 -2.44 6.95 12.20
CA ASP A 4 -3.65 6.35 12.71
C ASP A 4 -4.90 6.84 11.95
N LYS A 5 -6.08 6.40 12.36
CA LYS A 5 -7.39 6.81 11.84
C LYS A 5 -7.64 6.46 10.37
N GLU A 6 -6.87 5.55 9.78
CA GLU A 6 -7.09 5.13 8.39
C GLU A 6 -8.52 4.60 8.23
N GLU A 7 -8.95 3.70 9.09
CA GLU A 7 -10.27 3.04 9.08
C GLU A 7 -11.46 3.99 9.27
N ILE A 8 -11.22 5.19 9.76
CA ILE A 8 -12.26 6.22 9.95
C ILE A 8 -12.07 7.44 9.04
N GLY A 9 -11.35 7.27 7.92
CA GLY A 9 -11.21 8.28 6.87
C GLY A 9 -9.96 9.13 6.94
N SER A 10 -8.96 8.76 7.75
CA SER A 10 -7.67 9.49 7.88
C SER A 10 -7.77 10.93 8.34
N GLU A 11 -8.89 11.31 8.94
CA GLU A 11 -9.15 12.67 9.43
C GLU A 11 -8.41 12.97 10.74
N GLY A 12 -8.34 14.25 11.10
CA GLY A 12 -7.68 14.74 12.30
C GLY A 12 -6.17 14.92 12.14
N ASN A 13 -5.54 15.46 13.19
CA ASN A 13 -4.14 15.89 13.15
C ASN A 13 -3.10 14.77 13.14
N THR A 14 -3.50 13.54 13.37
CA THR A 14 -2.65 12.32 13.33
C THR A 14 -3.00 11.40 12.16
N GLY A 15 -4.12 11.66 11.48
CA GLY A 15 -4.49 10.96 10.26
C GLY A 15 -3.70 11.46 9.05
N MET A 16 -3.63 10.64 8.01
CA MET A 16 -2.83 10.95 6.82
C MET A 16 -3.36 12.15 6.01
N ASN A 17 -4.62 12.54 6.20
CA ASN A 17 -5.22 13.73 5.58
C ASN A 17 -4.78 15.04 6.26
N SER A 18 -3.94 14.99 7.30
CA SER A 18 -3.37 16.18 7.94
C SER A 18 -2.16 16.73 7.19
N ASP A 19 -1.82 17.98 7.44
CA ASP A 19 -0.58 18.58 6.91
C ASP A 19 0.71 18.10 7.61
N PHE A 20 0.62 17.17 8.56
CA PHE A 20 1.77 16.78 9.37
C PHE A 20 2.92 16.23 8.52
N LEU A 21 2.65 15.28 7.62
CA LEU A 21 3.68 14.71 6.76
C LEU A 21 4.30 15.79 5.86
N LYS A 22 3.46 16.63 5.27
CA LYS A 22 3.90 17.75 4.43
C LYS A 22 4.86 18.67 5.18
N HIS A 23 4.46 19.14 6.36
CA HIS A 23 5.31 20.01 7.18
C HIS A 23 6.61 19.31 7.60
N TYR A 24 6.56 18.01 7.87
CA TYR A 24 7.76 17.24 8.19
C TYR A 24 8.74 17.18 7.01
N LEU A 25 8.23 16.90 5.79
CA LEU A 25 9.06 16.88 4.58
C LEU A 25 9.63 18.27 4.24
N GLU A 26 8.84 19.34 4.41
CA GLU A 26 9.29 20.72 4.24
C GLU A 26 10.46 21.04 5.19
N ARG A 27 10.40 20.62 6.45
CA ARG A 27 11.48 20.82 7.40
C ARG A 27 12.71 20.01 7.05
N LEU A 28 12.56 18.76 6.62
CA LEU A 28 13.69 17.93 6.17
C LEU A 28 14.38 18.55 4.96
N ALA A 29 13.61 18.99 3.97
CA ALA A 29 14.16 19.67 2.79
C ALA A 29 14.93 20.92 3.19
N GLN A 30 14.37 21.77 4.04
CA GLN A 30 15.03 22.97 4.55
C GLN A 30 16.35 22.67 5.25
N MET A 31 16.40 21.61 6.08
CA MET A 31 17.63 21.17 6.76
C MET A 31 18.71 20.72 5.79
N GLN A 32 18.34 20.22 4.61
CA GLN A 32 19.23 19.77 3.55
C GLN A 32 19.56 20.87 2.53
N GLY A 33 18.97 22.05 2.67
CA GLY A 33 19.09 23.12 1.67
C GLY A 33 18.43 22.79 0.32
N ALA A 34 17.42 21.89 0.34
CA ALA A 34 16.67 21.42 -0.82
C ALA A 34 15.28 22.04 -0.89
N ASP A 35 14.67 21.99 -2.07
CA ASP A 35 13.25 22.33 -2.24
C ASP A 35 12.39 21.13 -1.86
N ALA A 36 11.31 21.35 -1.10
CA ALA A 36 10.42 20.27 -0.65
C ALA A 36 9.63 19.63 -1.80
N LYS A 37 9.33 20.39 -2.85
CA LYS A 37 8.63 19.86 -4.03
C LYS A 37 9.53 18.93 -4.81
N ASP A 38 10.77 19.36 -5.05
CA ASP A 38 11.78 18.51 -5.72
C ASP A 38 12.01 17.23 -4.93
N LEU A 39 12.05 17.29 -3.60
CA LEU A 39 12.18 16.12 -2.74
C LEU A 39 11.00 15.18 -2.92
N CYS A 40 9.76 15.67 -2.93
CA CYS A 40 8.56 14.87 -3.12
C CYS A 40 8.52 14.22 -4.52
N GLU A 41 8.82 14.98 -5.59
CA GLU A 41 8.80 14.49 -6.96
C GLU A 41 9.85 13.39 -7.26
N HIS A 42 10.90 13.31 -6.46
CA HIS A 42 11.92 12.26 -6.56
C HIS A 42 11.78 11.16 -5.49
N ALA A 43 10.77 11.26 -4.62
CA ALA A 43 10.55 10.29 -3.57
C ALA A 43 9.76 9.07 -4.06
N LEU A 44 10.02 7.93 -3.44
CA LEU A 44 9.24 6.71 -3.61
C LEU A 44 8.75 6.26 -2.23
N CYS A 45 7.48 5.91 -2.15
CA CYS A 45 6.84 5.46 -0.91
C CYS A 45 6.23 4.07 -1.09
N LEU A 46 6.42 3.21 -0.09
CA LEU A 46 5.57 2.03 0.09
C LEU A 46 4.49 2.39 1.13
N SER A 47 3.24 2.37 0.69
CA SER A 47 2.07 2.49 1.55
C SER A 47 1.77 1.10 2.11
N SER A 48 2.03 0.91 3.41
CA SER A 48 1.93 -0.41 4.00
C SER A 48 0.65 -0.57 4.79
N ASP A 49 -0.12 -1.54 4.36
CA ASP A 49 -1.34 -2.01 5.01
C ASP A 49 -1.48 -3.52 4.77
N VAL A 50 -2.57 -4.12 5.21
CA VAL A 50 -2.95 -5.49 4.87
C VAL A 50 -3.77 -5.51 3.57
N ASN A 51 -3.88 -6.69 2.94
CA ASN A 51 -4.71 -6.88 1.76
C ASN A 51 -5.62 -8.09 1.94
N ALA A 52 -6.88 -7.99 1.52
CA ALA A 52 -7.81 -9.11 1.64
C ALA A 52 -7.45 -10.22 0.65
N ALA A 53 -7.02 -11.36 1.19
CA ALA A 53 -6.76 -12.56 0.41
C ALA A 53 -8.07 -13.24 -0.01
N TYR A 54 -8.03 -13.92 -1.15
CA TYR A 54 -9.16 -14.70 -1.64
C TYR A 54 -9.62 -15.73 -0.61
N ASP A 55 -10.88 -15.65 -0.23
CA ASP A 55 -11.53 -16.59 0.67
C ASP A 55 -12.55 -17.42 -0.12
N PRO A 56 -12.34 -18.73 -0.28
CA PRO A 56 -13.27 -19.58 -1.02
C PRO A 56 -14.64 -19.71 -0.34
N THR A 57 -14.76 -19.38 0.94
CA THR A 57 -16.03 -19.37 1.68
C THR A 57 -16.95 -18.23 1.20
N PHE A 58 -16.36 -17.14 0.70
CA PHE A 58 -17.04 -15.94 0.23
C PHE A 58 -16.58 -15.57 -1.19
N ALA A 59 -16.47 -16.55 -2.06
CA ALA A 59 -15.87 -16.40 -3.39
C ALA A 59 -16.54 -15.31 -4.26
N ASP A 60 -17.83 -15.06 -4.06
CA ASP A 60 -18.63 -14.10 -4.81
C ASP A 60 -18.29 -12.62 -4.53
N VAL A 61 -17.58 -12.35 -3.42
CA VAL A 61 -17.12 -10.98 -3.11
C VAL A 61 -15.73 -10.67 -3.69
N PHE A 62 -15.11 -11.63 -4.37
CA PHE A 62 -13.78 -11.50 -4.96
C PHE A 62 -13.82 -11.66 -6.48
N GLU A 63 -12.82 -11.07 -7.13
CA GLU A 63 -12.43 -11.42 -8.50
C GLU A 63 -11.18 -12.32 -8.41
N ALA A 64 -11.37 -13.62 -8.63
CA ALA A 64 -10.31 -14.61 -8.38
C ALA A 64 -9.01 -14.34 -9.18
N ASN A 65 -9.12 -13.78 -10.39
CA ASN A 65 -7.96 -13.49 -11.24
C ASN A 65 -7.16 -12.27 -10.77
N ASN A 66 -7.78 -11.41 -9.95
CA ASN A 66 -7.16 -10.20 -9.44
C ASN A 66 -6.86 -10.26 -7.93
N SER A 67 -7.25 -11.33 -7.27
CA SER A 67 -7.07 -11.49 -5.82
C SER A 67 -5.68 -11.99 -5.47
N CYS A 68 -5.21 -11.58 -4.30
CA CYS A 68 -4.05 -12.22 -3.68
C CYS A 68 -4.45 -13.46 -2.87
N TYR A 69 -3.46 -14.26 -2.51
CA TYR A 69 -3.64 -15.50 -1.77
C TYR A 69 -2.65 -15.59 -0.61
N ILE A 70 -3.05 -16.18 0.51
CA ILE A 70 -2.11 -16.47 1.60
C ILE A 70 -1.04 -17.48 1.17
N ASN A 71 0.13 -17.43 1.77
CA ASN A 71 1.33 -18.25 1.45
C ASN A 71 1.92 -17.98 0.06
N LYS A 72 1.72 -16.79 -0.50
CA LYS A 72 2.30 -16.40 -1.79
C LYS A 72 3.24 -15.19 -1.71
N GLY A 73 3.55 -14.74 -0.52
CA GLY A 73 4.42 -13.59 -0.29
C GLY A 73 3.62 -12.30 -0.05
N CYS A 74 4.34 -11.18 0.02
CA CYS A 74 3.70 -9.87 0.17
C CYS A 74 2.91 -9.48 -1.09
N VAL A 75 1.95 -8.61 -0.91
CA VAL A 75 1.06 -8.16 -2.00
C VAL A 75 1.47 -6.77 -2.44
N LEU A 76 1.71 -6.61 -3.72
CA LEU A 76 1.83 -5.31 -4.39
C LEU A 76 0.49 -4.98 -5.03
N THR A 77 -0.10 -3.86 -4.64
CA THR A 77 -1.37 -3.40 -5.18
C THR A 77 -1.14 -2.15 -6.01
N LYS A 78 -1.34 -2.29 -7.33
CA LYS A 78 -1.18 -1.20 -8.27
C LYS A 78 -2.28 -0.15 -8.11
N TYR A 79 -3.49 -0.59 -7.85
CA TYR A 79 -4.68 0.23 -7.81
C TYR A 79 -5.46 0.01 -6.52
N THR A 80 -5.81 1.09 -5.86
CA THR A 80 -6.72 1.08 -4.71
C THR A 80 -7.91 1.99 -4.97
N GLY A 81 -9.06 1.68 -4.42
CA GLY A 81 -10.23 2.54 -4.54
C GLY A 81 -11.53 1.80 -4.27
N ALA A 82 -12.45 2.46 -3.59
CA ALA A 82 -13.77 1.91 -3.29
C ALA A 82 -14.60 1.78 -4.57
N ARG A 83 -15.14 0.60 -4.81
CA ARG A 83 -15.90 0.25 -6.01
C ARG A 83 -15.14 0.57 -7.30
N GLY A 84 -13.82 0.50 -7.23
CA GLY A 84 -12.93 0.81 -8.33
C GLY A 84 -12.90 2.26 -8.81
N LYS A 85 -13.48 3.23 -8.07
CA LYS A 85 -13.71 4.57 -8.64
C LYS A 85 -13.56 5.74 -7.68
N SER A 86 -13.48 5.53 -6.37
CA SER A 86 -13.40 6.61 -5.39
C SER A 86 -12.31 6.35 -4.36
N ALA A 87 -11.76 7.43 -3.82
CA ALA A 87 -10.64 7.39 -2.88
C ALA A 87 -9.45 6.59 -3.43
N SER A 88 -9.18 6.75 -4.71
CA SER A 88 -8.27 5.90 -5.49
C SER A 88 -6.82 6.37 -5.42
N ASN A 89 -5.91 5.41 -5.53
CA ASN A 89 -4.54 5.59 -5.98
C ASN A 89 -4.27 4.59 -7.12
N ASP A 90 -3.47 4.98 -8.08
CA ASP A 90 -3.06 4.12 -9.20
C ASP A 90 -1.57 4.36 -9.48
N ALA A 91 -0.73 3.42 -9.06
CA ALA A 91 0.71 3.48 -9.31
C ALA A 91 1.00 3.35 -10.82
N SER A 92 1.95 4.14 -11.33
CA SER A 92 2.38 4.01 -12.72
C SER A 92 3.03 2.65 -13.00
N ALA A 93 3.05 2.23 -14.26
CA ALA A 93 3.73 1.00 -14.63
C ALA A 93 5.23 1.05 -14.34
N GLU A 94 5.84 2.22 -14.48
CA GLU A 94 7.24 2.49 -14.19
C GLU A 94 7.54 2.35 -12.70
N THR A 95 6.68 2.92 -11.85
CA THR A 95 6.80 2.81 -10.38
C THR A 95 6.63 1.37 -9.93
N MET A 96 5.64 0.65 -10.49
CA MET A 96 5.47 -0.79 -10.23
C MET A 96 6.70 -1.59 -10.64
N ALA A 97 7.23 -1.37 -11.85
CA ALA A 97 8.42 -2.07 -12.33
C ALA A 97 9.65 -1.82 -11.44
N LYS A 98 9.82 -0.60 -10.95
CA LYS A 98 10.90 -0.25 -10.01
C LYS A 98 10.78 -1.03 -8.71
N VAL A 99 9.60 -1.06 -8.10
CA VAL A 99 9.35 -1.79 -6.84
C VAL A 99 9.52 -3.30 -7.04
N ILE A 100 8.95 -3.86 -8.12
CA ILE A 100 9.10 -5.28 -8.47
C ILE A 100 10.58 -5.63 -8.64
N GLY A 101 11.34 -4.80 -9.35
CA GLY A 101 12.79 -5.01 -9.54
C GLY A 101 13.56 -5.07 -8.23
N ILE A 102 13.21 -4.22 -7.25
CA ILE A 102 13.79 -4.25 -5.90
C ILE A 102 13.46 -5.60 -5.21
N MET A 103 12.21 -6.05 -5.28
CA MET A 103 11.78 -7.31 -4.66
C MET A 103 12.49 -8.53 -5.26
N GLU A 104 12.57 -8.58 -6.59
CA GLU A 104 13.21 -9.68 -7.31
C GLU A 104 14.71 -9.75 -7.07
N ALA A 105 15.40 -8.61 -7.07
CA ALA A 105 16.84 -8.54 -6.80
C ALA A 105 17.23 -9.10 -5.42
N GLU A 106 16.34 -9.01 -4.44
CA GLU A 106 16.56 -9.47 -3.07
C GLU A 106 15.86 -10.80 -2.75
N GLY A 107 15.28 -11.46 -3.74
CA GLY A 107 14.62 -12.76 -3.58
C GLY A 107 13.43 -12.70 -2.62
N VAL A 108 12.67 -11.61 -2.67
CA VAL A 108 11.41 -11.46 -1.94
C VAL A 108 10.30 -12.15 -2.72
N TYR A 109 9.53 -13.01 -2.07
CA TYR A 109 8.30 -13.55 -2.67
C TYR A 109 7.20 -12.50 -2.61
N TRP A 110 6.66 -12.17 -3.76
CA TRP A 110 5.61 -11.18 -3.93
C TRP A 110 4.54 -11.66 -4.91
N GLN A 111 3.39 -11.05 -4.85
CA GLN A 111 2.29 -11.25 -5.77
C GLN A 111 1.58 -9.92 -6.03
N ALA A 112 0.93 -9.78 -7.17
CA ALA A 112 0.01 -8.68 -7.41
C ALA A 112 -1.38 -9.08 -6.91
N GLY A 113 -2.12 -8.14 -6.36
CA GLY A 113 -3.50 -8.37 -5.93
C GLY A 113 -4.28 -7.07 -5.81
N GLU A 114 -5.56 -7.17 -6.16
CA GLU A 114 -6.55 -6.11 -5.98
C GLU A 114 -7.57 -6.53 -4.93
N LEU A 115 -8.30 -5.58 -4.39
CA LEU A 115 -9.25 -5.81 -3.30
C LEU A 115 -10.68 -5.97 -3.83
N GLY A 116 -11.26 -7.16 -3.61
CA GLY A 116 -12.66 -7.43 -3.85
C GLY A 116 -13.05 -7.64 -5.31
N ALA A 117 -14.35 -7.80 -5.54
CA ALA A 117 -14.92 -7.97 -6.87
C ALA A 117 -14.90 -6.65 -7.66
N VAL A 118 -14.62 -6.75 -8.96
CA VAL A 118 -14.54 -5.59 -9.86
C VAL A 118 -15.85 -4.78 -9.83
N ASP A 119 -15.71 -3.46 -9.71
CA ASP A 119 -16.81 -2.47 -9.63
C ASP A 119 -17.73 -2.60 -8.40
N GLN A 120 -17.54 -3.59 -7.54
CA GLN A 120 -18.37 -3.82 -6.36
C GLN A 120 -17.60 -3.70 -5.05
N GLY A 121 -16.41 -4.29 -5.01
CA GLY A 121 -15.51 -4.28 -3.86
C GLY A 121 -14.52 -3.13 -3.88
N GLY A 122 -13.44 -3.33 -3.17
CA GLY A 122 -12.35 -2.38 -3.09
C GLY A 122 -12.37 -1.52 -1.84
N GLY A 123 -11.27 -0.85 -1.60
CA GLY A 123 -11.08 0.09 -0.52
C GLY A 123 -9.98 1.09 -0.86
N GLY A 124 -10.05 2.29 -0.29
CA GLY A 124 -8.97 3.26 -0.36
C GLY A 124 -7.92 2.95 0.70
N THR A 125 -6.73 3.48 0.50
CA THR A 125 -5.64 3.44 1.47
C THR A 125 -5.09 4.84 1.70
N ILE A 126 -4.13 4.98 2.58
CA ILE A 126 -3.44 6.26 2.80
C ILE A 126 -2.62 6.69 1.57
N ALA A 127 -2.35 5.79 0.62
CA ALA A 127 -1.55 6.07 -0.57
C ALA A 127 -2.04 7.29 -1.36
N LYS A 128 -3.34 7.49 -1.47
CA LYS A 128 -3.91 8.67 -2.16
C LYS A 128 -3.43 10.00 -1.58
N TYR A 129 -3.24 10.09 -0.28
CA TYR A 129 -2.78 11.32 0.37
C TYR A 129 -1.29 11.55 0.13
N VAL A 130 -0.50 10.48 0.09
CA VAL A 130 0.92 10.55 -0.28
C VAL A 130 1.06 10.96 -1.75
N ALA A 131 0.27 10.35 -2.64
CA ALA A 131 0.26 10.70 -4.06
C ALA A 131 -0.12 12.17 -4.33
N HIS A 132 -0.98 12.76 -3.50
CA HIS A 132 -1.31 14.20 -3.58
C HIS A 132 -0.13 15.13 -3.30
N LEU A 133 0.95 14.61 -2.72
CA LEU A 133 2.20 15.35 -2.54
C LEU A 133 3.17 15.19 -3.73
N ASN A 134 2.73 14.62 -4.84
CA ASN A 134 3.53 14.25 -6.01
C ASN A 134 4.63 13.21 -5.71
N ILE A 135 4.40 12.34 -4.73
CA ILE A 135 5.28 11.23 -4.39
C ILE A 135 4.81 9.98 -5.14
N ASP A 136 5.72 9.29 -5.81
CA ASP A 136 5.45 7.96 -6.34
C ASP A 136 5.13 6.99 -5.20
N VAL A 137 3.98 6.31 -5.26
CA VAL A 137 3.55 5.42 -4.17
C VAL A 137 2.96 4.12 -4.71
N VAL A 138 3.35 3.03 -4.07
CA VAL A 138 2.79 1.69 -4.30
C VAL A 138 2.30 1.14 -2.97
N ASP A 139 1.12 0.54 -2.97
CA ASP A 139 0.64 -0.19 -1.81
C ASP A 139 1.34 -1.56 -1.71
N LEU A 140 1.87 -1.86 -0.53
CA LEU A 140 2.51 -3.14 -0.23
C LEU A 140 1.98 -3.67 1.10
N GLY A 141 1.40 -4.87 1.08
CA GLY A 141 0.72 -5.41 2.25
C GLY A 141 0.92 -6.88 2.52
N VAL A 142 0.44 -7.30 3.68
CA VAL A 142 0.33 -8.72 4.05
C VAL A 142 -1.04 -9.24 3.64
N PRO A 143 -1.15 -10.34 2.89
CA PRO A 143 -2.46 -10.95 2.62
C PRO A 143 -3.04 -11.54 3.89
N ILE A 144 -4.30 -11.23 4.17
CA ILE A 144 -5.03 -11.76 5.32
C ILE A 144 -6.40 -12.30 4.91
N LEU A 145 -6.90 -13.26 5.67
CA LEU A 145 -8.29 -13.70 5.62
C LEU A 145 -9.10 -13.04 6.73
N SER A 146 -10.38 -12.88 6.52
CA SER A 146 -11.33 -12.33 7.49
C SER A 146 -11.00 -10.90 7.94
N MET A 147 -10.57 -10.05 7.00
CA MET A 147 -10.31 -8.62 7.27
C MET A 147 -11.50 -7.98 8.00
N HIS A 148 -11.22 -7.20 9.03
CA HIS A 148 -12.18 -6.55 9.92
C HIS A 148 -13.01 -7.49 10.81
N ALA A 149 -12.72 -8.79 10.82
CA ALA A 149 -13.33 -9.72 11.76
C ALA A 149 -12.65 -9.68 13.14
N PRO A 150 -13.29 -10.22 14.19
CA PRO A 150 -12.64 -10.33 15.51
C PRO A 150 -11.37 -11.19 15.51
N PHE A 151 -11.22 -12.07 14.53
CA PHE A 151 -10.04 -12.89 14.31
C PHE A 151 -9.65 -12.83 12.84
N GLU A 152 -8.51 -12.28 12.56
CA GLU A 152 -7.91 -12.24 11.23
C GLU A 152 -6.77 -13.25 11.16
N LEU A 153 -6.60 -13.87 9.99
CA LEU A 153 -5.57 -14.87 9.77
C LEU A 153 -4.57 -14.39 8.72
N SER A 154 -3.29 -14.39 9.07
CA SER A 154 -2.19 -14.17 8.14
C SER A 154 -1.21 -15.33 8.15
N SER A 155 -0.47 -15.50 7.07
CA SER A 155 0.62 -16.46 7.00
C SER A 155 1.92 -15.85 7.54
N LYS A 156 2.63 -16.61 8.39
CA LYS A 156 3.98 -16.21 8.85
C LYS A 156 4.96 -16.03 7.69
N LEU A 157 4.79 -16.80 6.61
CA LEU A 157 5.60 -16.68 5.41
C LEU A 157 5.40 -15.30 4.76
N ASP A 158 4.16 -14.85 4.65
CA ASP A 158 3.83 -13.59 4.01
C ASP A 158 4.28 -12.40 4.87
N VAL A 159 4.10 -12.48 6.19
CA VAL A 159 4.65 -11.50 7.15
C VAL A 159 6.17 -11.40 7.01
N TYR A 160 6.87 -12.53 6.93
CA TYR A 160 8.31 -12.55 6.77
C TYR A 160 8.76 -11.97 5.41
N ASN A 161 8.05 -12.27 4.32
CA ASN A 161 8.35 -11.67 3.03
C ASN A 161 8.06 -10.17 2.98
N THR A 162 7.02 -9.70 3.67
CA THR A 162 6.76 -8.26 3.82
C THR A 162 7.90 -7.57 4.58
N TYR A 163 8.40 -8.18 5.66
CA TYR A 163 9.60 -7.69 6.34
C TYR A 163 10.82 -7.63 5.41
N LYS A 164 11.06 -8.69 4.62
CA LYS A 164 12.15 -8.70 3.61
C LYS A 164 11.96 -7.60 2.57
N ALA A 165 10.73 -7.35 2.14
CA ALA A 165 10.41 -6.29 1.18
C ALA A 165 10.82 -4.91 1.70
N PHE A 166 10.51 -4.60 2.97
CA PHE A 166 10.99 -3.37 3.59
C PHE A 166 12.51 -3.29 3.70
N CYS A 167 13.15 -4.40 4.10
CA CYS A 167 14.62 -4.44 4.14
C CYS A 167 15.23 -4.19 2.75
N ALA A 168 14.65 -4.74 1.70
CA ALA A 168 15.08 -4.55 0.32
C ALA A 168 14.89 -3.09 -0.14
N PHE A 169 13.74 -2.51 0.20
CA PHE A 169 13.38 -1.14 -0.18
C PHE A 169 14.29 -0.07 0.44
N TYR A 170 14.80 -0.31 1.64
CA TYR A 170 15.67 0.63 2.37
C TYR A 170 17.19 0.43 2.14
N LYS A 171 17.57 -0.49 1.26
CA LYS A 171 18.96 -0.66 0.83
C LYS A 171 19.37 0.40 -0.19
#